data_80290f260bedb311a782d7590a7cce8e
#
_entry.id   80290f260bedb311a782d7590a7cce8e
#
_cell.length_a   1.000
_cell.length_b   1.000
_cell.length_c   1.000
_cell.angle_alpha   90.00
_cell.angle_beta   90.00
_cell.angle_gamma   90.00
#
_symmetry.space_group_name_H-M   'P 1'
#
loop_
_entity.id
_entity.type
_entity.pdbx_description
1 polymer ?
#
loop_
_entity_poly.entity_id
_entity_poly.type
_entity_poly.pdbx_seq_one_letter_code
_entity_poly.pdbx_strand_id
1 'polypeptide(L)'
;MKEIRAIIIEDEKPAIEELKYVLSKYNFLNIIDVAINGKDGYELVEKLQPEVVFMDINIPVESGMTLSKKIKKFNKDINIIFITAYEQYALEAFEIDALDYILKPFDDKRIDITIKRLQEKIREKYKEKIPVMISDILNKLEKEEKIFKKIPCECNGKIVLIDTKNIYYCYTMNDKTYVKTDSQEYATHNTLKEIEGKTDLFRVHRSYIVNMDNIKELYSWFNGTYKLVMSDKEQSEIPVSRNNVKSVKEILGI
;
A
#
# COMPACT_ATOMS: atom_id res chain seq x y z
N MET A 1 5.89 -0.59 13.40
CA MET A 1 6.32 0.24 12.24
C MET A 1 7.72 0.76 12.53
N LYS A 2 8.64 0.81 11.56
CA LYS A 2 9.97 1.37 11.80
C LYS A 2 9.83 2.87 12.09
N GLU A 3 10.56 3.37 13.08
CA GLU A 3 10.59 4.77 13.47
C GLU A 3 11.27 5.60 12.37
N ILE A 4 10.65 6.72 11.96
CA ILE A 4 11.18 7.66 10.96
C ILE A 4 12.00 8.71 11.70
N ARG A 5 13.28 8.82 11.36
CA ARG A 5 14.20 9.79 11.97
C ARG A 5 14.11 11.13 11.27
N ALA A 6 13.78 12.17 12.01
CA ALA A 6 13.59 13.52 11.51
C ALA A 6 14.49 14.53 12.20
N ILE A 7 14.87 15.60 11.51
CA ILE A 7 15.45 16.80 12.10
C ILE A 7 14.62 18.04 11.74
N ILE A 8 14.72 19.06 12.58
CA ILE A 8 14.14 20.38 12.34
C ILE A 8 15.27 21.38 12.13
N ILE A 9 15.15 22.26 11.13
CA ILE A 9 16.06 23.36 10.87
C ILE A 9 15.24 24.65 10.84
N GLU A 10 15.30 25.41 11.93
CA GLU A 10 14.45 26.57 12.20
C GLU A 10 15.16 27.45 13.26
N ASP A 11 15.19 28.74 13.07
CA ASP A 11 15.89 29.66 14.01
C ASP A 11 14.97 30.25 15.08
N GLU A 12 13.66 30.26 14.85
CA GLU A 12 12.68 30.78 15.78
C GLU A 12 12.24 29.72 16.80
N LYS A 13 12.61 29.91 18.08
CA LYS A 13 12.25 28.99 19.17
C LYS A 13 10.75 28.67 19.26
N PRO A 14 9.83 29.69 19.14
CA PRO A 14 8.40 29.38 19.19
C PRO A 14 7.94 28.46 18.07
N ALA A 15 8.46 28.64 16.84
CA ALA A 15 8.16 27.79 15.70
C ALA A 15 8.67 26.36 15.88
N ILE A 16 9.87 26.20 16.46
CA ILE A 16 10.42 24.89 16.82
C ILE A 16 9.51 24.16 17.80
N GLU A 17 9.07 24.83 18.89
CA GLU A 17 8.25 24.20 19.92
C GLU A 17 6.85 23.86 19.39
N GLU A 18 6.24 24.73 18.58
CA GLU A 18 4.97 24.46 17.93
C GLU A 18 5.08 23.22 17.02
N LEU A 19 6.12 23.16 16.18
CA LEU A 19 6.34 22.06 15.27
C LEU A 19 6.59 20.75 16.01
N LYS A 20 7.43 20.76 17.04
CA LYS A 20 7.66 19.60 17.93
C LYS A 20 6.35 19.11 18.56
N TYR A 21 5.53 20.02 19.06
CA TYR A 21 4.25 19.69 19.67
C TYR A 21 3.30 18.99 18.66
N VAL A 22 3.16 19.56 17.46
CA VAL A 22 2.29 18.98 16.43
C VAL A 22 2.83 17.62 15.95
N LEU A 23 4.15 17.51 15.74
CA LEU A 23 4.78 16.27 15.27
C LEU A 23 4.81 15.17 16.35
N SER A 24 4.75 15.51 17.64
CA SER A 24 4.69 14.53 18.74
C SER A 24 3.44 13.65 18.74
N LYS A 25 2.38 14.06 18.02
CA LYS A 25 1.15 13.27 17.82
C LYS A 25 1.39 12.00 17.00
N TYR A 26 2.52 11.89 16.29
CA TYR A 26 2.85 10.79 15.40
C TYR A 26 3.93 9.89 16.00
N ASN A 27 3.55 8.85 16.73
CA ASN A 27 4.44 7.94 17.47
C ASN A 27 5.53 7.24 16.62
N PHE A 28 5.39 7.26 15.30
CA PHE A 28 6.36 6.69 14.36
C PHE A 28 7.41 7.71 13.88
N LEU A 29 7.24 9.01 14.21
CA LEU A 29 8.15 10.08 13.84
C LEU A 29 8.99 10.50 15.05
N ASN A 30 10.31 10.40 14.93
CA ASN A 30 11.26 10.76 15.97
C ASN A 30 12.09 11.98 15.56
N ILE A 31 11.92 13.09 16.26
CA ILE A 31 12.76 14.27 16.09
C ILE A 31 14.07 14.02 16.83
N ILE A 32 15.11 13.67 16.07
CA ILE A 32 16.40 13.28 16.64
C ILE A 32 17.31 14.44 16.97
N ASP A 33 17.14 15.60 16.30
CA ASP A 33 17.88 16.83 16.60
C ASP A 33 17.24 18.06 15.97
N VAL A 34 17.73 19.26 16.35
CA VAL A 34 17.28 20.57 15.87
C VAL A 34 18.49 21.45 15.59
N ALA A 35 18.54 22.12 14.44
CA ALA A 35 19.50 23.14 14.11
C ALA A 35 18.81 24.51 13.99
N ILE A 36 19.50 25.57 14.35
CA ILE A 36 19.01 26.97 14.30
C ILE A 36 19.62 27.79 13.17
N ASN A 37 20.40 27.18 12.30
CA ASN A 37 20.97 27.77 11.10
C ASN A 37 21.32 26.73 10.05
N GLY A 38 21.57 27.17 8.82
CA GLY A 38 21.81 26.26 7.70
C GLY A 38 23.11 25.46 7.80
N LYS A 39 24.19 26.02 8.39
CA LYS A 39 25.47 25.32 8.54
C LYS A 39 25.33 24.12 9.49
N ASP A 40 24.86 24.37 10.71
CA ASP A 40 24.66 23.33 11.71
C ASP A 40 23.64 22.28 11.20
N GLY A 41 22.61 22.73 10.47
CA GLY A 41 21.63 21.87 9.81
C GLY A 41 22.28 20.89 8.83
N TYR A 42 23.22 21.35 8.00
CA TYR A 42 23.95 20.50 7.07
C TYR A 42 24.84 19.48 7.80
N GLU A 43 25.60 19.94 8.83
CA GLU A 43 26.42 19.05 9.65
C GLU A 43 25.61 17.96 10.35
N LEU A 44 24.39 18.28 10.84
CA LEU A 44 23.46 17.29 11.40
C LEU A 44 22.98 16.30 10.35
N VAL A 45 22.66 16.76 9.14
CA VAL A 45 22.26 15.88 8.04
C VAL A 45 23.36 14.88 7.68
N GLU A 46 24.60 15.33 7.53
CA GLU A 46 25.74 14.46 7.21
C GLU A 46 25.99 13.42 8.31
N LYS A 47 25.97 13.86 9.58
CA LYS A 47 26.24 13.01 10.75
C LYS A 47 25.13 12.02 11.03
N LEU A 48 23.88 12.48 11.02
CA LEU A 48 22.75 11.70 11.50
C LEU A 48 22.00 10.98 10.37
N GLN A 49 22.14 11.40 9.11
CA GLN A 49 21.45 10.86 7.94
C GLN A 49 19.95 10.63 8.21
N PRO A 50 19.17 11.70 8.49
CA PRO A 50 17.74 11.59 8.76
C PRO A 50 16.97 11.13 7.54
N GLU A 51 15.77 10.58 7.73
CA GLU A 51 14.86 10.20 6.64
C GLU A 51 14.02 11.38 6.16
N VAL A 52 13.84 12.40 7.03
CA VAL A 52 13.12 13.64 6.70
C VAL A 52 13.74 14.85 7.42
N VAL A 53 13.70 15.98 6.73
CA VAL A 53 14.12 17.30 7.24
C VAL A 53 12.93 18.24 7.14
N PHE A 54 12.47 18.78 8.27
CA PHE A 54 11.55 19.92 8.31
C PHE A 54 12.38 21.18 8.37
N MET A 55 12.15 22.12 7.44
CA MET A 55 13.06 23.27 7.28
C MET A 55 12.33 24.55 6.95
N ASP A 56 12.68 25.65 7.63
CA ASP A 56 12.33 26.98 7.14
C ASP A 56 13.28 27.40 6.00
N ILE A 57 12.79 28.24 5.12
CA ILE A 57 13.58 28.83 4.03
C ILE A 57 14.44 29.96 4.53
N ASN A 58 13.92 30.79 5.42
CA ASN A 58 14.64 31.95 5.93
C ASN A 58 15.38 31.63 7.22
N ILE A 59 16.47 30.91 7.11
CA ILE A 59 17.35 30.56 8.23
C ILE A 59 18.72 31.26 8.12
N PRO A 60 19.40 31.56 9.24
CA PRO A 60 20.68 32.20 9.23
C PRO A 60 21.79 31.40 8.54
N VAL A 61 22.83 32.10 8.10
CA VAL A 61 24.05 31.59 7.47
C VAL A 61 23.84 31.17 6.04
N GLU A 62 22.84 30.34 5.76
CA GLU A 62 22.52 29.85 4.44
C GLU A 62 20.99 29.60 4.31
N SER A 63 20.39 30.06 3.21
CA SER A 63 18.94 29.86 3.00
C SER A 63 18.57 28.38 2.91
N GLY A 64 17.37 28.02 3.40
CA GLY A 64 16.85 26.66 3.30
C GLY A 64 16.78 26.15 1.86
N MET A 65 16.56 27.02 0.87
CA MET A 65 16.58 26.65 -0.55
C MET A 65 17.97 26.20 -1.02
N THR A 66 19.01 26.92 -0.64
CA THR A 66 20.40 26.54 -0.97
C THR A 66 20.80 25.26 -0.22
N LEU A 67 20.46 25.19 1.06
CA LEU A 67 20.72 24.02 1.90
C LEU A 67 20.01 22.76 1.33
N SER A 68 18.78 22.88 0.91
CA SER A 68 18.03 21.76 0.34
C SER A 68 18.69 21.16 -0.91
N LYS A 69 19.22 22.00 -1.79
CA LYS A 69 20.00 21.56 -2.97
C LYS A 69 21.26 20.79 -2.56
N LYS A 70 21.96 21.24 -1.52
CA LYS A 70 23.12 20.53 -0.98
C LYS A 70 22.74 19.18 -0.36
N ILE A 71 21.66 19.13 0.43
CA ILE A 71 21.13 17.91 1.02
C ILE A 71 20.76 16.91 -0.07
N LYS A 72 20.04 17.35 -1.12
CA LYS A 72 19.66 16.47 -2.23
C LYS A 72 20.85 15.98 -3.06
N LYS A 73 21.90 16.77 -3.17
CA LYS A 73 23.16 16.35 -3.80
C LYS A 73 23.90 15.32 -2.95
N PHE A 74 23.90 15.47 -1.63
CA PHE A 74 24.49 14.53 -0.69
C PHE A 74 23.72 13.21 -0.64
N ASN A 75 22.41 13.28 -0.47
CA ASN A 75 21.53 12.10 -0.45
C ASN A 75 20.13 12.45 -0.97
N LYS A 76 19.81 11.96 -2.17
CA LYS A 76 18.51 12.18 -2.83
C LYS A 76 17.33 11.58 -2.05
N ASP A 77 17.62 10.62 -1.22
CA ASP A 77 16.63 9.84 -0.47
C ASP A 77 16.08 10.58 0.77
N ILE A 78 16.71 11.67 1.18
CA ILE A 78 16.24 12.49 2.30
C ILE A 78 15.02 13.29 1.83
N ASN A 79 13.90 13.14 2.53
CA ASN A 79 12.70 13.91 2.26
C ASN A 79 12.84 15.30 2.87
N ILE A 80 12.52 16.34 2.10
CA ILE A 80 12.53 17.72 2.55
C ILE A 80 11.10 18.22 2.60
N ILE A 81 10.70 18.80 3.71
CA ILE A 81 9.41 19.45 3.92
C ILE A 81 9.71 20.89 4.36
N PHE A 82 9.34 21.83 3.52
CA PHE A 82 9.45 23.24 3.88
C PHE A 82 8.26 23.68 4.73
N ILE A 83 8.56 24.46 5.81
CA ILE A 83 7.57 25.09 6.67
C ILE A 83 7.96 26.54 6.84
N THR A 84 7.33 27.45 6.12
CA THR A 84 7.81 28.83 5.97
C THR A 84 6.66 29.83 5.81
N ALA A 85 6.94 31.11 6.08
CA ALA A 85 6.01 32.21 5.82
C ALA A 85 6.03 32.72 4.36
N TYR A 86 6.94 32.24 3.51
CA TYR A 86 7.19 32.79 2.19
C TYR A 86 6.52 31.95 1.10
N GLU A 87 5.56 32.52 0.35
CA GLU A 87 4.86 31.85 -0.75
C GLU A 87 5.69 31.73 -2.03
N GLN A 88 6.56 32.69 -2.31
CA GLN A 88 7.27 32.85 -3.58
C GLN A 88 8.21 31.70 -3.93
N TYR A 89 8.64 30.91 -2.99
CA TYR A 89 9.58 29.80 -3.21
C TYR A 89 8.91 28.45 -3.48
N ALA A 90 7.59 28.39 -3.53
CA ALA A 90 6.86 27.12 -3.72
C ALA A 90 7.22 26.43 -5.04
N LEU A 91 7.39 27.17 -6.13
CA LEU A 91 7.78 26.62 -7.44
C LEU A 91 9.21 26.06 -7.39
N GLU A 92 10.14 26.79 -6.77
CA GLU A 92 11.53 26.35 -6.64
C GLU A 92 11.65 25.11 -5.73
N ALA A 93 10.84 25.01 -4.69
CA ALA A 93 10.75 23.82 -3.83
C ALA A 93 10.30 22.58 -4.61
N PHE A 94 9.39 22.75 -5.56
CA PHE A 94 8.96 21.67 -6.46
C PHE A 94 10.10 21.20 -7.38
N GLU A 95 10.92 22.12 -7.92
CA GLU A 95 12.08 21.77 -8.76
C GLU A 95 13.16 20.97 -8.00
N ILE A 96 13.25 21.13 -6.67
CA ILE A 96 14.20 20.41 -5.80
C ILE A 96 13.67 19.02 -5.40
N ASP A 97 12.46 18.61 -5.84
CA ASP A 97 11.77 17.41 -5.36
C ASP A 97 11.57 17.42 -3.84
N ALA A 98 11.12 18.57 -3.31
CA ALA A 98 10.63 18.62 -1.92
C ALA A 98 9.36 17.76 -1.80
N LEU A 99 9.23 17.06 -0.67
CA LEU A 99 8.05 16.23 -0.42
C LEU A 99 6.79 17.08 -0.26
N ASP A 100 6.92 18.19 0.43
CA ASP A 100 5.82 19.14 0.63
C ASP A 100 6.31 20.54 0.96
N TYR A 101 5.39 21.51 0.85
CA TYR A 101 5.59 22.92 1.13
C TYR A 101 4.43 23.46 1.96
N ILE A 102 4.68 23.86 3.20
CA ILE A 102 3.67 24.28 4.17
C ILE A 102 3.87 25.75 4.49
N LEU A 103 2.83 26.55 4.31
CA LEU A 103 2.84 27.96 4.71
C LEU A 103 2.47 28.12 6.17
N LYS A 104 3.21 28.98 6.87
CA LYS A 104 2.87 29.47 8.22
C LYS A 104 1.83 30.61 8.09
N PRO A 105 0.78 30.67 8.95
CA PRO A 105 0.44 29.67 9.96
C PRO A 105 -0.21 28.42 9.37
N PHE A 106 0.06 27.27 9.94
CA PHE A 106 -0.50 25.98 9.51
C PHE A 106 -1.45 25.40 10.57
N ASP A 107 -2.39 24.59 10.14
CA ASP A 107 -3.26 23.82 11.02
C ASP A 107 -2.87 22.34 11.07
N ASP A 108 -3.41 21.62 12.06
CA ASP A 108 -3.16 20.19 12.24
C ASP A 108 -3.52 19.37 10.99
N LYS A 109 -4.58 19.74 10.27
CA LYS A 109 -5.02 19.01 9.06
C LYS A 109 -3.99 19.10 7.94
N ARG A 110 -3.33 20.26 7.80
CA ARG A 110 -2.30 20.45 6.79
C ARG A 110 -1.07 19.58 7.09
N ILE A 111 -0.66 19.49 8.35
CA ILE A 111 0.40 18.59 8.79
C ILE A 111 0.00 17.13 8.58
N ASP A 112 -1.22 16.72 8.94
CA ASP A 112 -1.72 15.36 8.73
C ASP A 112 -1.58 14.88 7.28
N ILE A 113 -1.91 15.75 6.31
CA ILE A 113 -1.78 15.44 4.88
C ILE A 113 -0.29 15.19 4.52
N THR A 114 0.59 16.05 5.00
CA THR A 114 2.03 15.95 4.74
C THR A 114 2.63 14.68 5.34
N ILE A 115 2.26 14.37 6.57
CA ILE A 115 2.76 13.18 7.28
C ILE A 115 2.25 11.88 6.62
N LYS A 116 1.02 11.86 6.12
CA LYS A 116 0.52 10.73 5.31
C LYS A 116 1.33 10.53 4.03
N ARG A 117 1.63 11.61 3.29
CA ARG A 117 2.48 11.55 2.10
C ARG A 117 3.89 11.04 2.42
N LEU A 118 4.47 11.49 3.55
CA LEU A 118 5.77 11.03 4.02
C LEU A 118 5.76 9.52 4.29
N GLN A 119 4.74 9.02 4.98
CA GLN A 119 4.59 7.59 5.25
C GLN A 119 4.48 6.76 3.97
N GLU A 120 3.66 7.19 3.03
CA GLU A 120 3.48 6.52 1.74
C GLU A 120 4.79 6.47 0.96
N LYS A 121 5.50 7.60 0.82
CA LYS A 121 6.79 7.67 0.09
C LYS A 121 7.86 6.79 0.74
N ILE A 122 7.95 6.79 2.06
CA ILE A 122 8.89 5.94 2.79
C ILE A 122 8.53 4.46 2.65
N ARG A 123 7.25 4.11 2.71
CA ARG A 123 6.76 2.73 2.53
C ARG A 123 7.06 2.20 1.13
N GLU A 124 6.84 2.98 0.09
CA GLU A 124 7.18 2.62 -1.30
C GLU A 124 8.68 2.36 -1.47
N LYS A 125 9.52 3.24 -0.93
CA LYS A 125 10.98 3.09 -0.96
C LYS A 125 11.47 1.80 -0.27
N TYR A 126 10.83 1.39 0.84
CA TYR A 126 11.16 0.12 1.49
C TYR A 126 10.69 -1.08 0.66
N LYS A 127 9.57 -0.97 -0.06
CA LYS A 127 9.13 -2.01 -0.99
C LYS A 127 10.11 -2.23 -2.14
N GLU A 128 10.68 -1.17 -2.71
CA GLU A 128 11.68 -1.27 -3.79
C GLU A 128 13.03 -1.87 -3.33
N LYS A 129 13.43 -1.65 -2.07
CA LYS A 129 14.70 -2.17 -1.52
C LYS A 129 14.65 -3.61 -1.03
N ILE A 130 13.46 -4.19 -0.97
CA ILE A 130 13.28 -5.59 -0.57
C ILE A 130 13.48 -6.46 -1.82
N PRO A 131 14.43 -7.46 -1.83
CA PRO A 131 14.52 -8.40 -2.93
C PRO A 131 13.15 -9.00 -3.26
N VAL A 132 12.87 -9.21 -4.54
CA VAL A 132 11.56 -9.68 -5.05
C VAL A 132 10.98 -10.85 -4.23
N MET A 133 11.84 -11.77 -3.75
CA MET A 133 11.42 -12.89 -2.89
C MET A 133 10.80 -12.45 -1.55
N ILE A 134 11.26 -11.34 -0.96
CA ILE A 134 10.73 -10.85 0.32
C ILE A 134 9.51 -9.97 0.09
N SER A 135 9.45 -9.24 -1.03
CA SER A 135 8.27 -8.46 -1.41
C SER A 135 7.04 -9.36 -1.65
N ASP A 136 7.26 -10.56 -2.22
CA ASP A 136 6.18 -11.55 -2.40
C ASP A 136 5.68 -12.12 -1.08
N ILE A 137 6.58 -12.32 -0.10
CA ILE A 137 6.21 -12.76 1.26
C ILE A 137 5.45 -11.64 1.99
N LEU A 138 5.93 -10.39 1.92
CA LEU A 138 5.24 -9.25 2.54
C LEU A 138 3.91 -8.94 1.86
N ASN A 139 3.83 -9.05 0.54
CA ASN A 139 2.58 -8.92 -0.20
C ASN A 139 1.59 -10.04 0.13
N LYS A 140 2.08 -11.25 0.44
CA LYS A 140 1.24 -12.35 0.97
C LYS A 140 0.74 -12.04 2.37
N LEU A 141 1.61 -11.57 3.28
CA LEU A 141 1.22 -11.20 4.64
C LEU A 141 0.27 -9.99 4.69
N GLU A 142 0.47 -8.97 3.84
CA GLU A 142 -0.45 -7.84 3.70
C GLU A 142 -1.79 -8.24 3.04
N LYS A 143 -1.79 -9.26 2.16
CA LYS A 143 -3.03 -9.85 1.64
C LYS A 143 -3.77 -10.67 2.70
N GLU A 144 -3.06 -11.35 3.61
CA GLU A 144 -3.69 -12.08 4.72
C GLU A 144 -4.46 -11.16 5.68
N GLU A 145 -4.03 -9.91 5.89
CA GLU A 145 -4.80 -8.94 6.70
C GLU A 145 -6.08 -8.41 6.03
N LYS A 146 -6.25 -8.59 4.71
CA LYS A 146 -7.42 -8.12 3.94
C LYS A 146 -8.21 -9.24 3.26
N ILE A 147 -7.86 -10.50 3.47
CA ILE A 147 -8.62 -11.61 2.92
C ILE A 147 -9.92 -11.76 3.74
N PHE A 148 -11.02 -11.43 3.12
CA PHE A 148 -12.33 -11.74 3.69
C PHE A 148 -12.51 -13.25 3.69
N LYS A 149 -12.55 -13.83 4.86
CA LYS A 149 -12.79 -15.27 5.03
C LYS A 149 -14.25 -15.67 4.72
N LYS A 150 -15.13 -14.70 4.43
CA LYS A 150 -16.55 -14.94 4.21
C LYS A 150 -17.11 -14.06 3.09
N ILE A 151 -17.96 -14.63 2.27
CA ILE A 151 -18.70 -13.93 1.21
C ILE A 151 -20.16 -13.76 1.64
N PRO A 152 -20.73 -12.53 1.62
CA PRO A 152 -22.14 -12.31 1.89
C PRO A 152 -22.98 -12.82 0.71
N CYS A 153 -23.92 -13.72 0.98
CA CYS A 153 -24.81 -14.33 0.00
C CYS A 153 -26.26 -14.16 0.45
N GLU A 154 -27.19 -14.15 -0.51
CA GLU A 154 -28.62 -14.11 -0.23
C GLU A 154 -29.22 -15.52 -0.15
N CYS A 155 -30.03 -15.74 0.87
CA CYS A 155 -30.81 -16.96 1.02
C CYS A 155 -32.14 -16.65 1.71
N ASN A 156 -33.27 -16.87 1.03
CA ASN A 156 -34.63 -16.68 1.58
C ASN A 156 -34.83 -15.30 2.25
N GLY A 157 -34.36 -14.22 1.61
CA GLY A 157 -34.46 -12.84 2.13
C GLY A 157 -33.53 -12.52 3.31
N LYS A 158 -32.59 -13.40 3.62
CA LYS A 158 -31.55 -13.19 4.65
C LYS A 158 -30.17 -13.15 4.01
N ILE A 159 -29.26 -12.40 4.63
CA ILE A 159 -27.84 -12.42 4.26
C ILE A 159 -27.15 -13.52 5.08
N VAL A 160 -26.55 -14.48 4.38
CA VAL A 160 -25.75 -15.56 4.96
C VAL A 160 -24.29 -15.32 4.61
N LEU A 161 -23.41 -15.41 5.59
CA LEU A 161 -21.96 -15.26 5.41
C LEU A 161 -21.33 -16.63 5.17
N ILE A 162 -20.94 -16.92 3.93
CA ILE A 162 -20.34 -18.19 3.53
C ILE A 162 -18.82 -18.10 3.69
N ASP A 163 -18.24 -19.00 4.49
CA ASP A 163 -16.80 -19.10 4.66
C ASP A 163 -16.15 -19.58 3.35
N THR A 164 -15.04 -18.94 2.92
CA THR A 164 -14.34 -19.26 1.67
C THR A 164 -13.87 -20.71 1.61
N LYS A 165 -13.56 -21.31 2.75
CA LYS A 165 -13.19 -22.73 2.86
C LYS A 165 -14.29 -23.70 2.43
N ASN A 166 -15.56 -23.28 2.55
CA ASN A 166 -16.71 -24.08 2.18
C ASN A 166 -17.17 -23.86 0.74
N ILE A 167 -16.44 -23.02 -0.01
CA ILE A 167 -16.75 -22.68 -1.40
C ILE A 167 -15.91 -23.56 -2.32
N TYR A 168 -16.57 -24.21 -3.27
CA TYR A 168 -15.87 -24.89 -4.36
C TYR A 168 -15.50 -23.92 -5.47
N TYR A 169 -16.48 -23.13 -5.94
CA TYR A 169 -16.27 -22.12 -6.96
C TYR A 169 -17.38 -21.06 -6.93
N CYS A 170 -17.09 -19.91 -7.55
CA CYS A 170 -18.10 -18.92 -7.86
C CYS A 170 -18.16 -18.72 -9.38
N TYR A 171 -19.36 -18.45 -9.88
CA TYR A 171 -19.57 -18.27 -11.32
C TYR A 171 -20.62 -17.21 -11.62
N THR A 172 -20.59 -16.69 -12.86
CA THR A 172 -21.61 -15.75 -13.35
C THR A 172 -22.51 -16.40 -14.35
N MET A 173 -23.81 -16.22 -14.17
CA MET A 173 -24.87 -16.65 -15.10
C MET A 173 -25.99 -15.60 -15.08
N ASN A 174 -26.44 -15.14 -16.27
CA ASN A 174 -27.50 -14.14 -16.43
C ASN A 174 -27.26 -12.88 -15.56
N ASP A 175 -26.05 -12.32 -15.63
CA ASP A 175 -25.60 -11.13 -14.90
C ASP A 175 -25.65 -11.23 -13.37
N LYS A 176 -25.83 -12.43 -12.83
CA LYS A 176 -25.77 -12.70 -11.40
C LYS A 176 -24.57 -13.58 -11.06
N THR A 177 -24.00 -13.34 -9.89
CA THR A 177 -22.92 -14.16 -9.35
C THR A 177 -23.48 -15.18 -8.36
N TYR A 178 -23.06 -16.43 -8.51
CA TYR A 178 -23.43 -17.55 -7.68
C TYR A 178 -22.21 -18.14 -6.99
N VAL A 179 -22.42 -18.65 -5.77
CA VAL A 179 -21.42 -19.30 -4.92
C VAL A 179 -21.84 -20.74 -4.69
N LYS A 180 -21.04 -21.71 -5.17
CA LYS A 180 -21.27 -23.16 -5.00
C LYS A 180 -20.60 -23.66 -3.74
N THR A 181 -21.40 -24.30 -2.89
CA THR A 181 -20.96 -25.00 -1.67
C THR A 181 -21.41 -26.46 -1.71
N ASP A 182 -21.02 -27.25 -0.72
CA ASP A 182 -21.47 -28.66 -0.60
C ASP A 182 -22.98 -28.80 -0.40
N SER A 183 -23.61 -27.83 0.27
CA SER A 183 -25.02 -27.89 0.62
C SER A 183 -25.95 -27.38 -0.50
N GLN A 184 -25.60 -26.25 -1.11
CA GLN A 184 -26.41 -25.60 -2.14
C GLN A 184 -25.66 -24.47 -2.85
N GLU A 185 -26.32 -23.84 -3.80
CA GLU A 185 -25.87 -22.62 -4.46
C GLU A 185 -26.52 -21.39 -3.83
N TYR A 186 -25.76 -20.33 -3.69
CA TYR A 186 -26.20 -19.04 -3.15
C TYR A 186 -25.97 -17.93 -4.16
N ALA A 187 -26.91 -17.00 -4.28
CA ALA A 187 -26.68 -15.77 -5.03
C ALA A 187 -25.91 -14.74 -4.18
N THR A 188 -25.05 -13.95 -4.82
CA THR A 188 -24.35 -12.83 -4.18
C THR A 188 -24.40 -11.58 -5.05
N HIS A 189 -24.40 -10.40 -4.42
CA HIS A 189 -24.26 -9.12 -5.12
C HIS A 189 -22.80 -8.80 -5.49
N ASN A 190 -21.84 -9.51 -4.92
CA ASN A 190 -20.43 -9.30 -5.24
C ASN A 190 -20.13 -9.81 -6.65
N THR A 191 -19.46 -8.98 -7.44
CA THR A 191 -18.92 -9.39 -8.73
C THR A 191 -17.73 -10.34 -8.54
N LEU A 192 -17.43 -11.16 -9.56
CA LEU A 192 -16.24 -12.03 -9.50
C LEU A 192 -14.94 -11.22 -9.28
N LYS A 193 -14.85 -9.99 -9.81
CA LYS A 193 -13.69 -9.11 -9.59
C LYS A 193 -13.55 -8.67 -8.12
N GLU A 194 -14.66 -8.39 -7.46
CA GLU A 194 -14.65 -8.05 -6.03
C GLU A 194 -14.31 -9.26 -5.16
N ILE A 195 -14.81 -10.45 -5.52
CA ILE A 195 -14.47 -11.70 -4.84
C ILE A 195 -12.98 -11.99 -4.99
N GLU A 196 -12.42 -11.90 -6.20
CA GLU A 196 -11.00 -12.08 -6.48
C GLU A 196 -10.11 -11.12 -5.68
N GLY A 197 -10.52 -9.84 -5.57
CA GLY A 197 -9.76 -8.83 -4.84
C GLY A 197 -9.86 -8.93 -3.32
N LYS A 198 -10.83 -9.67 -2.78
CA LYS A 198 -11.14 -9.73 -1.34
C LYS A 198 -10.95 -11.11 -0.71
N THR A 199 -10.71 -12.15 -1.50
CA THR A 199 -10.61 -13.53 -1.02
C THR A 199 -9.36 -14.21 -1.58
N ASP A 200 -9.06 -15.41 -1.09
CA ASP A 200 -8.01 -16.31 -1.56
C ASP A 200 -8.45 -17.20 -2.75
N LEU A 201 -9.67 -17.01 -3.24
CA LEU A 201 -10.19 -17.75 -4.39
C LEU A 201 -9.52 -17.27 -5.69
N PHE A 202 -9.21 -18.21 -6.58
CA PHE A 202 -8.41 -17.94 -7.78
C PHE A 202 -9.26 -17.84 -9.07
N ARG A 203 -9.02 -16.78 -9.87
CA ARG A 203 -9.71 -16.56 -11.14
C ARG A 203 -9.16 -17.45 -12.24
N VAL A 204 -9.91 -18.47 -12.65
CA VAL A 204 -9.48 -19.40 -13.71
C VAL A 204 -10.09 -19.07 -15.08
N HIS A 205 -11.23 -18.37 -15.09
CA HIS A 205 -11.93 -18.01 -16.31
C HIS A 205 -12.68 -16.68 -16.14
N ARG A 206 -13.02 -16.00 -17.25
CA ARG A 206 -13.83 -14.77 -17.18
C ARG A 206 -15.14 -14.91 -16.38
N SER A 207 -15.69 -16.11 -16.34
CA SER A 207 -16.94 -16.41 -15.66
C SER A 207 -16.78 -17.32 -14.44
N TYR A 208 -15.55 -17.68 -14.02
CA TYR A 208 -15.31 -18.61 -12.92
C TYR A 208 -14.14 -18.20 -12.05
N ILE A 209 -14.36 -18.32 -10.73
CA ILE A 209 -13.35 -18.28 -9.67
C ILE A 209 -13.46 -19.58 -8.89
N VAL A 210 -12.35 -20.21 -8.53
CA VAL A 210 -12.33 -21.49 -7.82
C VAL A 210 -11.54 -21.41 -6.51
N ASN A 211 -11.88 -22.27 -5.58
CA ASN A 211 -11.03 -22.58 -4.45
C ASN A 211 -10.00 -23.64 -4.91
N MET A 212 -8.73 -23.28 -4.89
CA MET A 212 -7.65 -24.15 -5.35
C MET A 212 -7.50 -25.42 -4.49
N ASP A 213 -7.83 -25.35 -3.19
CA ASP A 213 -7.78 -26.48 -2.27
C ASP A 213 -8.84 -27.55 -2.58
N ASN A 214 -9.88 -27.17 -3.31
CA ASN A 214 -11.02 -28.03 -3.68
C ASN A 214 -10.94 -28.57 -5.12
N ILE A 215 -9.75 -28.51 -5.74
CA ILE A 215 -9.52 -29.11 -7.05
C ILE A 215 -9.17 -30.59 -6.88
N LYS A 216 -9.84 -31.44 -7.64
CA LYS A 216 -9.58 -32.87 -7.68
C LYS A 216 -8.67 -33.25 -8.85
N GLU A 217 -8.92 -32.71 -10.05
CA GLU A 217 -8.21 -33.05 -11.27
C GLU A 217 -8.04 -31.85 -12.19
N LEU A 218 -6.94 -31.84 -12.96
CA LEU A 218 -6.69 -30.93 -14.09
C LEU A 218 -6.41 -31.76 -15.31
N TYR A 219 -7.16 -31.61 -16.39
CA TYR A 219 -6.94 -32.33 -17.62
C TYR A 219 -6.98 -31.45 -18.87
N SER A 220 -6.28 -31.89 -19.91
CA SER A 220 -6.30 -31.20 -21.19
C SER A 220 -7.61 -31.44 -21.93
N TRP A 221 -8.14 -30.35 -22.49
CA TRP A 221 -9.35 -30.35 -23.31
C TRP A 221 -9.02 -29.94 -24.76
N PHE A 222 -10.01 -29.81 -25.62
CA PHE A 222 -9.78 -29.48 -27.03
C PHE A 222 -8.94 -28.21 -27.25
N ASN A 223 -8.12 -28.20 -28.31
CA ASN A 223 -7.33 -27.05 -28.78
C ASN A 223 -6.40 -26.41 -27.71
N GLY A 224 -5.79 -27.23 -26.84
CA GLY A 224 -4.84 -26.75 -25.83
C GLY A 224 -5.49 -25.95 -24.68
N THR A 225 -6.81 -26.08 -24.51
CA THR A 225 -7.50 -25.61 -23.31
C THR A 225 -7.45 -26.67 -22.21
N TYR A 226 -7.76 -26.28 -20.98
CA TYR A 226 -7.79 -27.16 -19.82
C TYR A 226 -9.10 -27.02 -19.08
N LYS A 227 -9.50 -28.09 -18.38
CA LYS A 227 -10.60 -28.08 -17.42
C LYS A 227 -10.12 -28.56 -16.06
N LEU A 228 -10.67 -27.96 -15.01
CA LEU A 228 -10.57 -28.40 -13.62
C LEU A 228 -11.78 -29.24 -13.27
N VAL A 229 -11.58 -30.31 -12.54
CA VAL A 229 -12.66 -31.06 -11.89
C VAL A 229 -12.61 -30.69 -10.41
N MET A 230 -13.73 -30.20 -9.89
CA MET A 230 -13.85 -29.84 -8.48
C MET A 230 -14.16 -31.08 -7.65
N SER A 231 -13.84 -31.03 -6.35
CA SER A 231 -14.11 -32.13 -5.40
C SER A 231 -15.55 -32.12 -4.83
N ASP A 232 -16.44 -31.31 -5.41
CA ASP A 232 -17.87 -31.30 -5.06
C ASP A 232 -18.56 -32.62 -5.48
N LYS A 233 -19.74 -32.86 -4.94
CA LYS A 233 -20.51 -34.12 -5.20
C LYS A 233 -20.79 -34.36 -6.67
N GLU A 234 -20.97 -33.28 -7.44
CA GLU A 234 -21.28 -33.31 -8.85
C GLU A 234 -20.03 -33.44 -9.73
N GLN A 235 -18.81 -33.31 -9.12
CA GLN A 235 -17.53 -33.26 -9.84
C GLN A 235 -17.55 -32.20 -10.95
N SER A 236 -17.94 -31.00 -10.59
CA SER A 236 -18.16 -29.89 -11.52
C SER A 236 -16.92 -29.61 -12.36
N GLU A 237 -17.11 -29.52 -13.68
CA GLU A 237 -16.05 -29.23 -14.63
C GLU A 237 -15.97 -27.74 -14.94
N ILE A 238 -14.86 -27.10 -14.59
CA ILE A 238 -14.66 -25.66 -14.74
C ILE A 238 -13.63 -25.38 -15.85
N PRO A 239 -13.97 -24.58 -16.87
CA PRO A 239 -13.02 -24.25 -17.94
C PRO A 239 -11.92 -23.31 -17.43
N VAL A 240 -10.69 -23.53 -17.88
CA VAL A 240 -9.53 -22.66 -17.62
C VAL A 240 -9.23 -21.84 -18.87
N SER A 241 -9.15 -20.51 -18.74
CA SER A 241 -8.76 -19.66 -19.85
C SER A 241 -7.27 -19.89 -20.21
N ARG A 242 -6.91 -19.76 -21.50
CA ARG A 242 -5.54 -20.00 -21.98
C ARG A 242 -4.51 -19.19 -21.19
N ASN A 243 -4.84 -17.96 -20.84
CA ASN A 243 -3.94 -17.07 -20.11
C ASN A 243 -3.68 -17.53 -18.66
N ASN A 244 -4.60 -18.27 -18.07
CA ASN A 244 -4.51 -18.70 -16.66
C ASN A 244 -3.97 -20.13 -16.50
N VAL A 245 -3.79 -20.89 -17.60
CA VAL A 245 -3.28 -22.28 -17.55
C VAL A 245 -1.92 -22.36 -16.87
N LYS A 246 -1.01 -21.44 -17.21
CA LYS A 246 0.34 -21.41 -16.63
C LYS A 246 0.28 -21.20 -15.12
N SER A 247 -0.46 -20.19 -14.68
CA SER A 247 -0.59 -19.86 -13.25
C SER A 247 -1.27 -20.98 -12.46
N VAL A 248 -2.32 -21.62 -13.04
CA VAL A 248 -2.98 -22.77 -12.41
C VAL A 248 -2.00 -23.93 -12.21
N LYS A 249 -1.20 -24.26 -13.22
CA LYS A 249 -0.16 -25.32 -13.12
C LYS A 249 0.89 -25.00 -12.07
N GLU A 250 1.40 -23.78 -12.06
CA GLU A 250 2.38 -23.30 -11.06
C GLU A 250 1.85 -23.43 -9.62
N ILE A 251 0.58 -23.05 -9.38
CA ILE A 251 -0.05 -23.16 -8.05
C ILE A 251 -0.24 -24.62 -7.66
N LEU A 252 -0.60 -25.51 -8.61
CA LEU A 252 -0.78 -26.94 -8.36
C LEU A 252 0.57 -27.71 -8.30
N GLY A 253 1.70 -27.06 -8.59
CA GLY A 253 3.03 -27.69 -8.55
C GLY A 253 3.31 -28.64 -9.72
N ILE A 254 2.68 -28.43 -10.91
CA ILE A 254 2.79 -29.28 -12.10
C ILE A 254 3.14 -28.51 -13.37
#